data_ad2431bb5f68712f2432e9fb504ca40b
#
_entry.id   ad2431bb5f68712f2432e9fb504ca40b
#
_cell.length_a   1.000
_cell.length_b   1.000
_cell.length_c   1.000
_cell.angle_alpha   90.00
_cell.angle_beta   90.00
_cell.angle_gamma   90.00
#
_symmetry.space_group_name_H-M   'P 1'
#
loop_
_entity.id
_entity.type
_entity.pdbx_description
1 polymer ?
#
loop_
_entity_poly.entity_id
_entity_poly.type
_entity_poly.pdbx_seq_one_letter_code
_entity_poly.pdbx_strand_id
1 'polypeptide(L)'
;MEIGRKIKEARIAKGLTQQELGDQIGVQKSAIAKYESGRVVNIKRSTLQKIAQALDLAPSELIFDEAPRENKVTARAAKETASVATATEPAAACANAAVAASSSSPSRSTNPTPERCTMRTFSKSTKLNNVLYDVRGPVVDEAARMEAQGASILKLNIGNPAPFGFRTPDEVVYDMSRQLTSCEGYSDAKGLYSARKAIMQYSQIKGLPNVDIEHIYTGNGVSELINLCMSALLNDGDEILIPSPDYPLWTACATLAGGKAVHYLCDEESDWYPDIDDMRAKITPKTKAIVIINPNNPTGALYPREVLEKIVDLAREFQLMIFSDEIYDRLCFDGLKHESIASLAPDVFCVTFSGLSKSHMIAGYRIGWMVLSGNLNAARDYIEGINMLSNMRLCSNVPAQSIVQTALWGHQSVESYVVPGGRVYEQREYIYKTLNDIPGISAVKPNAAFYIFPKIDIKRFNITNDEQFALDLLKEKKILLIHGGGFNWQQPDHFRVVYLPQMDVLKECMGKLSDFMSHYRQA
;
A
#
# COMPACT_ATOMS: atom_id res chain seq x y z
N MET A 1 -30.46 -19.65 12.41
CA MET A 1 -31.95 -19.76 12.48
C MET A 1 -32.65 -18.64 11.72
N GLU A 2 -32.03 -17.50 11.58
CA GLU A 2 -32.65 -16.27 11.03
C GLU A 2 -32.89 -16.30 9.51
N ILE A 3 -31.88 -16.68 8.71
CA ILE A 3 -32.01 -16.79 7.25
C ILE A 3 -33.18 -17.72 6.86
N GLY A 4 -33.32 -18.85 7.53
CA GLY A 4 -34.42 -19.80 7.23
C GLY A 4 -35.81 -19.20 7.49
N ARG A 5 -35.96 -18.41 8.56
CA ARG A 5 -37.18 -17.68 8.86
C ARG A 5 -37.50 -16.67 7.77
N LYS A 6 -36.52 -15.86 7.34
CA LYS A 6 -36.71 -14.89 6.27
C LYS A 6 -37.08 -15.51 4.92
N ILE A 7 -36.40 -16.61 4.55
CA ILE A 7 -36.79 -17.38 3.34
C ILE A 7 -38.26 -17.82 3.41
N LYS A 8 -38.69 -18.36 4.57
CA LYS A 8 -40.07 -18.82 4.77
C LYS A 8 -41.07 -17.67 4.68
N GLU A 9 -40.80 -16.55 5.35
CA GLU A 9 -41.66 -15.36 5.36
C GLU A 9 -41.82 -14.77 3.96
N ALA A 10 -40.70 -14.59 3.24
CA ALA A 10 -40.70 -14.05 1.88
C ALA A 10 -41.40 -15.00 0.89
N ARG A 11 -41.20 -16.32 1.01
CA ARG A 11 -41.90 -17.29 0.19
C ARG A 11 -43.42 -17.25 0.42
N ILE A 12 -43.86 -17.18 1.67
CA ILE A 12 -45.29 -17.08 2.02
C ILE A 12 -45.87 -15.76 1.52
N ALA A 13 -45.18 -14.63 1.68
CA ALA A 13 -45.59 -13.33 1.17
C ALA A 13 -45.77 -13.32 -0.35
N LYS A 14 -44.98 -14.13 -1.07
CA LYS A 14 -45.08 -14.31 -2.53
C LYS A 14 -46.11 -15.37 -2.94
N GLY A 15 -46.77 -16.01 -1.99
CA GLY A 15 -47.80 -17.04 -2.24
C GLY A 15 -47.28 -18.39 -2.78
N LEU A 16 -45.95 -18.62 -2.66
CA LEU A 16 -45.31 -19.82 -3.19
C LEU A 16 -45.35 -20.99 -2.18
N THR A 17 -45.55 -22.21 -2.67
CA THR A 17 -45.31 -23.44 -1.89
C THR A 17 -43.82 -23.73 -1.84
N GLN A 18 -43.39 -24.60 -0.90
CA GLN A 18 -42.00 -25.09 -0.84
C GLN A 18 -41.60 -25.88 -2.09
N GLN A 19 -42.55 -26.51 -2.75
CA GLN A 19 -42.33 -27.24 -4.00
C GLN A 19 -42.03 -26.24 -5.14
N GLU A 20 -42.90 -25.25 -5.33
CA GLU A 20 -42.77 -24.25 -6.39
C GLU A 20 -41.46 -23.43 -6.26
N LEU A 21 -41.09 -23.05 -5.04
CA LEU A 21 -39.79 -22.40 -4.82
C LEU A 21 -38.63 -23.35 -5.15
N GLY A 22 -38.76 -24.63 -4.77
CA GLY A 22 -37.75 -25.64 -5.09
C GLY A 22 -37.57 -25.83 -6.59
N ASP A 23 -38.67 -25.91 -7.33
CA ASP A 23 -38.67 -26.07 -8.79
C ASP A 23 -38.06 -24.87 -9.51
N GLN A 24 -38.35 -23.64 -9.05
CA GLN A 24 -37.76 -22.40 -9.63
C GLN A 24 -36.25 -22.31 -9.48
N ILE A 25 -35.69 -22.83 -8.39
CA ILE A 25 -34.24 -22.78 -8.14
C ILE A 25 -33.47 -24.06 -8.42
N GLY A 26 -34.19 -25.10 -8.86
CA GLY A 26 -33.61 -26.40 -9.23
C GLY A 26 -33.23 -27.29 -8.03
N VAL A 27 -33.99 -27.25 -6.93
CA VAL A 27 -33.80 -28.12 -5.76
C VAL A 27 -35.10 -28.79 -5.32
N GLN A 28 -34.99 -29.89 -4.60
CA GLN A 28 -36.17 -30.62 -4.10
C GLN A 28 -36.84 -29.85 -2.95
N LYS A 29 -38.15 -30.01 -2.78
CA LYS A 29 -38.96 -29.49 -1.66
C LYS A 29 -38.32 -29.76 -0.30
N SER A 30 -37.72 -30.93 -0.11
CA SER A 30 -37.04 -31.31 1.15
C SER A 30 -35.82 -30.42 1.46
N ALA A 31 -35.18 -29.88 0.45
CA ALA A 31 -34.07 -28.93 0.64
C ALA A 31 -34.59 -27.58 1.12
N ILE A 32 -35.68 -27.07 0.52
CA ILE A 32 -36.32 -25.82 0.97
C ILE A 32 -36.80 -25.96 2.43
N ALA A 33 -37.44 -27.07 2.78
CA ALA A 33 -37.87 -27.32 4.15
C ALA A 33 -36.72 -27.36 5.16
N LYS A 34 -35.53 -27.87 4.76
CA LYS A 34 -34.30 -27.84 5.58
C LYS A 34 -33.71 -26.43 5.73
N TYR A 35 -33.78 -25.63 4.69
CA TYR A 35 -33.35 -24.21 4.74
C TYR A 35 -34.26 -23.42 5.68
N GLU A 36 -35.59 -23.50 5.49
CA GLU A 36 -36.57 -22.78 6.31
C GLU A 36 -36.56 -23.18 7.78
N SER A 37 -36.31 -24.47 8.09
CA SER A 37 -36.22 -24.97 9.47
C SER A 37 -34.88 -24.68 10.16
N GLY A 38 -33.91 -24.08 9.45
CA GLY A 38 -32.58 -23.84 9.98
C GLY A 38 -31.73 -25.10 10.22
N ARG A 39 -32.17 -26.29 9.72
CA ARG A 39 -31.35 -27.51 9.80
C ARG A 39 -30.12 -27.48 8.90
N VAL A 40 -30.10 -26.61 7.90
CA VAL A 40 -28.94 -26.32 7.06
C VAL A 40 -28.60 -24.83 7.26
N VAL A 41 -27.55 -24.57 7.99
CA VAL A 41 -27.09 -23.20 8.33
C VAL A 41 -26.23 -22.64 7.21
N ASN A 42 -25.48 -23.46 6.49
CA ASN A 42 -24.58 -23.04 5.40
C ASN A 42 -25.22 -23.32 4.03
N ILE A 43 -26.08 -22.42 3.59
CA ILE A 43 -26.63 -22.46 2.23
C ILE A 43 -25.55 -21.92 1.27
N LYS A 44 -25.23 -22.68 0.21
CA LYS A 44 -24.27 -22.24 -0.80
C LYS A 44 -24.68 -20.87 -1.37
N ARG A 45 -23.72 -19.96 -1.55
CA ARG A 45 -23.96 -18.60 -2.04
C ARG A 45 -24.76 -18.58 -3.35
N SER A 46 -24.45 -19.48 -4.28
CA SER A 46 -25.18 -19.62 -5.54
C SER A 46 -26.64 -20.02 -5.34
N THR A 47 -26.92 -20.87 -4.34
CA THR A 47 -28.28 -21.27 -3.99
C THR A 47 -29.04 -20.12 -3.31
N LEU A 48 -28.35 -19.36 -2.42
CA LEU A 48 -28.94 -18.20 -1.75
C LEU A 48 -29.28 -17.09 -2.76
N GLN A 49 -28.43 -16.87 -3.76
CA GLN A 49 -28.70 -15.93 -4.86
C GLN A 49 -29.93 -16.33 -5.67
N LYS A 50 -30.07 -17.62 -6.01
CA LYS A 50 -31.26 -18.14 -6.71
C LYS A 50 -32.53 -18.00 -5.88
N ILE A 51 -32.45 -18.24 -4.56
CA ILE A 51 -33.57 -18.05 -3.63
C ILE A 51 -33.97 -16.58 -3.60
N ALA A 52 -33.01 -15.67 -3.42
CA ALA A 52 -33.27 -14.23 -3.40
C ALA A 52 -33.92 -13.76 -4.71
N GLN A 53 -33.38 -14.19 -5.85
CA GLN A 53 -33.93 -13.88 -7.18
C GLN A 53 -35.33 -14.41 -7.36
N ALA A 54 -35.62 -15.68 -6.94
CA ALA A 54 -36.94 -16.27 -7.01
C ALA A 54 -37.97 -15.60 -6.09
N LEU A 55 -37.48 -14.90 -5.05
CA LEU A 55 -38.31 -14.18 -4.07
C LEU A 55 -38.37 -12.68 -4.31
N ASP A 56 -37.76 -12.16 -5.40
CA ASP A 56 -37.61 -10.74 -5.74
C ASP A 56 -36.97 -9.89 -4.62
N LEU A 57 -35.96 -10.48 -3.94
CA LEU A 57 -35.21 -9.86 -2.86
C LEU A 57 -33.75 -9.65 -3.25
N ALA A 58 -33.11 -8.64 -2.65
CA ALA A 58 -31.65 -8.59 -2.70
C ALA A 58 -31.07 -9.69 -1.78
N PRO A 59 -29.97 -10.39 -2.15
CA PRO A 59 -29.33 -11.40 -1.29
C PRO A 59 -28.99 -10.87 0.10
N SER A 60 -28.70 -9.57 0.23
CA SER A 60 -28.45 -8.90 1.51
C SER A 60 -29.67 -8.86 2.44
N GLU A 61 -30.89 -8.81 1.90
CA GLU A 61 -32.12 -8.80 2.71
C GLU A 61 -32.40 -10.12 3.39
N LEU A 62 -31.92 -11.22 2.82
CA LEU A 62 -31.98 -12.55 3.45
C LEU A 62 -30.94 -12.71 4.56
N ILE A 63 -29.85 -11.94 4.54
CA ILE A 63 -28.72 -12.11 5.45
C ILE A 63 -28.77 -11.12 6.60
N PHE A 64 -29.19 -9.85 6.36
CA PHE A 64 -29.21 -8.77 7.36
C PHE A 64 -30.62 -8.44 7.83
N ASP A 65 -30.77 -8.02 9.10
CA ASP A 65 -32.07 -7.75 9.73
C ASP A 65 -32.74 -6.45 9.30
N GLU A 66 -32.01 -5.51 8.71
CA GLU A 66 -32.57 -4.30 8.13
C GLU A 66 -32.13 -4.14 6.67
N ALA A 67 -33.09 -3.89 5.79
CA ALA A 67 -32.79 -3.36 4.47
C ALA A 67 -32.04 -2.01 4.62
N PRO A 68 -31.07 -1.69 3.75
CA PRO A 68 -30.45 -0.36 3.77
C PRO A 68 -31.60 0.65 3.63
N ARG A 69 -31.81 1.47 4.65
CA ARG A 69 -32.74 2.59 4.55
C ARG A 69 -32.23 3.44 3.39
N GLU A 70 -32.99 3.50 2.31
CA GLU A 70 -32.75 4.49 1.27
C GLU A 70 -32.59 5.85 1.94
N ASN A 71 -31.44 6.48 1.72
CA ASN A 71 -31.12 7.79 2.24
C ASN A 71 -32.11 8.83 1.71
N LYS A 72 -33.24 9.01 2.39
CA LYS A 72 -34.12 10.16 2.21
C LYS A 72 -33.49 11.49 2.70
N VAL A 73 -32.19 11.53 2.87
CA VAL A 73 -31.46 12.72 3.33
C VAL A 73 -31.25 13.73 2.18
N THR A 74 -31.27 13.29 0.93
CA THR A 74 -31.05 14.21 -0.21
C THR A 74 -32.24 15.11 -0.58
N ALA A 75 -33.47 14.76 -0.16
CA ALA A 75 -34.63 15.58 -0.47
C ALA A 75 -34.97 16.61 0.62
N ARG A 76 -34.44 16.48 1.83
CA ARG A 76 -34.68 17.43 2.94
C ARG A 76 -33.58 18.48 3.05
N ALA A 77 -32.36 18.16 2.65
CA ALA A 77 -31.25 19.13 2.59
C ALA A 77 -31.45 20.18 1.46
N ALA A 78 -32.12 19.82 0.36
CA ALA A 78 -32.40 20.74 -0.72
C ALA A 78 -33.58 21.71 -0.42
N LYS A 79 -34.38 21.46 0.62
CA LYS A 79 -35.45 22.37 1.06
C LYS A 79 -35.05 23.26 2.23
N GLU A 80 -34.03 22.89 3.01
CA GLU A 80 -33.52 23.71 4.12
C GLU A 80 -32.45 24.72 3.69
N THR A 81 -31.81 24.52 2.52
CA THR A 81 -30.83 25.49 1.97
C THR A 81 -31.50 26.65 1.16
N ALA A 82 -32.81 26.60 0.93
CA ALA A 82 -33.52 27.67 0.24
C ALA A 82 -34.23 28.68 1.18
N SER A 83 -34.13 28.54 2.51
CA SER A 83 -34.81 29.40 3.49
C SER A 83 -33.91 30.15 4.48
N VAL A 84 -32.59 30.12 4.30
CA VAL A 84 -31.63 30.86 5.15
C VAL A 84 -30.77 31.81 4.30
N ALA A 85 -31.44 32.68 3.58
CA ALA A 85 -30.80 33.84 2.96
C ALA A 85 -31.66 35.06 3.25
N THR A 86 -31.76 35.46 4.52
CA THR A 86 -32.01 36.82 5.01
C THR A 86 -32.17 36.81 6.52
N ALA A 87 -31.12 37.14 7.22
CA ALA A 87 -31.14 37.88 8.50
C ALA A 87 -29.72 38.19 8.92
N THR A 88 -29.41 39.42 8.85
CA THR A 88 -28.25 40.14 9.33
C THR A 88 -28.17 40.12 10.86
N GLU A 89 -26.96 39.93 11.37
CA GLU A 89 -26.27 40.54 12.54
C GLU A 89 -27.02 40.74 13.88
N PRO A 90 -26.33 41.05 15.02
CA PRO A 90 -24.92 41.04 15.39
C PRO A 90 -24.55 40.50 16.81
N ALA A 91 -23.23 40.37 17.02
CA ALA A 91 -22.43 40.63 18.22
C ALA A 91 -22.97 40.46 19.66
N ALA A 92 -22.10 39.89 20.50
CA ALA A 92 -21.78 40.31 21.89
C ALA A 92 -20.63 39.42 22.40
N ALA A 93 -19.51 39.90 22.75
CA ALA A 93 -19.07 40.71 23.88
C ALA A 93 -18.61 39.81 25.06
N CYS A 94 -17.30 39.83 25.33
CA CYS A 94 -16.74 39.53 26.64
C CYS A 94 -16.18 40.82 27.24
N ALA A 95 -16.78 41.28 28.32
CA ALA A 95 -16.29 42.21 29.34
C ALA A 95 -15.64 41.37 30.44
N ASN A 96 -14.64 41.72 31.21
CA ASN A 96 -14.35 42.90 31.99
C ASN A 96 -12.95 42.79 32.60
N ALA A 97 -12.25 43.87 32.75
CA ALA A 97 -11.65 44.28 34.02
C ALA A 97 -11.16 45.72 33.89
N ALA A 98 -11.76 46.57 34.67
CA ALA A 98 -11.40 47.96 34.84
C ALA A 98 -10.34 48.11 35.95
N VAL A 99 -9.50 49.15 35.88
CA VAL A 99 -9.19 50.07 37.01
C VAL A 99 -8.49 51.35 36.51
N ALA A 100 -9.14 52.46 36.90
CA ALA A 100 -8.66 53.77 37.33
C ALA A 100 -8.06 54.78 36.37
N ALA A 101 -8.69 55.91 36.45
CA ALA A 101 -8.55 57.17 35.77
C ALA A 101 -7.32 58.01 36.17
N SER A 102 -6.87 58.86 35.24
CA SER A 102 -6.50 60.24 35.52
C SER A 102 -6.63 61.09 34.25
N SER A 103 -7.13 62.29 34.46
CA SER A 103 -7.60 63.30 33.55
C SER A 103 -6.48 64.02 32.75
N SER A 104 -6.72 64.29 31.47
CA SER A 104 -6.37 65.58 30.82
C SER A 104 -6.96 65.63 29.40
N SER A 105 -7.49 66.80 29.04
CA SER A 105 -8.30 67.07 27.83
C SER A 105 -7.43 67.41 26.58
N PRO A 106 -8.03 67.81 25.43
CA PRO A 106 -7.97 66.96 24.23
C PRO A 106 -7.09 67.63 23.17
N SER A 107 -6.44 66.80 22.36
CA SER A 107 -5.93 67.24 21.05
C SER A 107 -6.53 66.32 19.98
N ARG A 108 -7.08 66.96 18.91
CA ARG A 108 -7.58 66.31 17.73
C ARG A 108 -6.57 65.27 17.22
N SER A 109 -6.94 64.04 17.18
CA SER A 109 -6.22 63.01 16.42
C SER A 109 -7.12 62.49 15.30
N THR A 110 -6.61 62.61 14.12
CA THR A 110 -7.09 61.97 12.89
C THR A 110 -7.29 60.47 13.09
N ASN A 111 -8.47 60.00 12.76
CA ASN A 111 -8.76 58.56 12.75
C ASN A 111 -7.74 57.84 11.87
N PRO A 112 -7.04 56.83 12.40
CA PRO A 112 -6.24 55.95 11.55
C PRO A 112 -7.24 55.11 10.74
N THR A 113 -7.07 55.12 9.43
CA THR A 113 -7.72 54.17 8.50
C THR A 113 -7.50 52.75 9.04
N PRO A 114 -8.52 51.88 9.06
CA PRO A 114 -8.31 50.50 9.49
C PRO A 114 -7.31 49.84 8.56
N GLU A 115 -6.14 49.49 9.11
CA GLU A 115 -5.17 48.63 8.41
C GLU A 115 -5.94 47.39 7.96
N ARG A 116 -5.92 47.13 6.68
CA ARG A 116 -6.44 45.88 6.12
C ARG A 116 -5.74 44.75 6.86
N CYS A 117 -6.50 44.03 7.69
CA CYS A 117 -6.03 42.81 8.33
C CYS A 117 -5.65 41.84 7.20
N THR A 118 -4.36 41.80 6.89
CA THR A 118 -3.82 40.85 5.92
C THR A 118 -3.99 39.47 6.54
N MET A 119 -4.83 38.61 5.91
CA MET A 119 -5.01 37.24 6.38
C MET A 119 -3.65 36.56 6.46
N ARG A 120 -3.37 35.97 7.62
CA ARG A 120 -2.15 35.19 7.83
C ARG A 120 -2.16 33.97 6.92
N THR A 121 -1.16 33.78 6.10
CA THR A 121 -0.97 32.60 5.27
C THR A 121 -0.32 31.49 6.10
N PHE A 122 -0.82 30.26 5.92
CA PHE A 122 -0.23 29.07 6.53
C PHE A 122 0.54 28.29 5.47
N SER A 123 1.84 28.08 5.72
CA SER A 123 2.72 27.33 4.84
C SER A 123 2.92 25.91 5.38
N LYS A 124 3.18 24.94 4.50
CA LYS A 124 3.62 23.59 4.91
C LYS A 124 4.96 23.66 5.66
N SER A 125 5.24 22.66 6.51
CA SER A 125 6.54 22.55 7.19
C SER A 125 7.68 22.54 6.16
N THR A 126 8.78 23.21 6.46
CA THR A 126 9.99 23.24 5.61
C THR A 126 10.62 21.86 5.43
N LYS A 127 10.42 20.92 6.38
CA LYS A 127 10.82 19.51 6.25
C LYS A 127 10.22 18.84 5.01
N LEU A 128 9.04 19.26 4.56
CA LEU A 128 8.36 18.72 3.39
C LEU A 128 8.90 19.27 2.05
N ASN A 129 9.76 20.26 2.05
CA ASN A 129 10.27 20.84 0.80
C ASN A 129 11.21 19.89 0.05
N ASN A 130 11.89 19.00 0.78
CA ASN A 130 12.85 18.05 0.22
C ASN A 130 12.31 16.60 0.21
N VAL A 131 11.02 16.41 0.48
CA VAL A 131 10.39 15.10 0.41
C VAL A 131 9.88 14.89 -1.01
N LEU A 132 10.60 14.09 -1.77
CA LEU A 132 10.19 13.62 -3.10
C LEU A 132 9.36 12.35 -2.93
N TYR A 133 8.14 12.38 -3.42
CA TYR A 133 7.25 11.20 -3.45
C TYR A 133 6.44 11.20 -4.74
N ASP A 134 7.15 11.16 -5.87
CA ASP A 134 6.60 11.37 -7.22
C ASP A 134 5.79 10.19 -7.75
N VAL A 135 5.71 9.09 -7.00
CA VAL A 135 4.71 8.02 -7.25
C VAL A 135 3.27 8.58 -7.26
N ARG A 136 3.10 9.82 -6.74
CA ARG A 136 1.87 10.63 -6.79
C ARG A 136 2.16 12.08 -7.21
N GLY A 137 3.14 12.27 -8.08
CA GLY A 137 3.60 13.58 -8.55
C GLY A 137 2.84 14.09 -9.77
N PRO A 138 3.44 15.06 -10.51
CA PRO A 138 2.79 15.81 -11.58
C PRO A 138 2.17 14.96 -12.69
N VAL A 139 2.77 13.80 -13.01
CA VAL A 139 2.25 12.87 -14.03
C VAL A 139 0.90 12.27 -13.57
N VAL A 140 0.78 11.93 -12.29
CA VAL A 140 -0.46 11.38 -11.71
C VAL A 140 -1.53 12.45 -11.61
N ASP A 141 -1.15 13.68 -11.25
CA ASP A 141 -2.08 14.81 -11.18
C ASP A 141 -2.65 15.16 -12.56
N GLU A 142 -1.80 15.13 -13.60
CA GLU A 142 -2.25 15.32 -14.98
C GLU A 142 -3.19 14.20 -15.43
N ALA A 143 -2.89 12.94 -15.09
CA ALA A 143 -3.79 11.82 -15.36
C ALA A 143 -5.16 12.02 -14.71
N ALA A 144 -5.20 12.43 -13.43
CA ALA A 144 -6.44 12.71 -12.72
C ALA A 144 -7.22 13.87 -13.37
N ARG A 145 -6.53 14.93 -13.82
CA ARG A 145 -7.13 16.04 -14.55
C ARG A 145 -7.77 15.58 -15.87
N MET A 146 -7.08 14.69 -16.60
CA MET A 146 -7.59 14.15 -17.87
C MET A 146 -8.80 13.22 -17.63
N GLU A 147 -8.76 12.38 -16.57
CA GLU A 147 -9.92 11.55 -16.19
C GLU A 147 -11.13 12.38 -15.81
N ALA A 148 -10.96 13.49 -15.08
CA ALA A 148 -12.03 14.44 -14.76
C ALA A 148 -12.66 15.08 -16.03
N GLN A 149 -11.93 15.12 -17.15
CA GLN A 149 -12.40 15.57 -18.45
C GLN A 149 -12.98 14.43 -19.31
N GLY A 150 -13.09 13.21 -18.77
CA GLY A 150 -13.68 12.06 -19.44
C GLY A 150 -12.70 11.18 -20.21
N ALA A 151 -11.38 11.38 -20.07
CA ALA A 151 -10.41 10.51 -20.70
C ALA A 151 -10.31 9.16 -19.96
N SER A 152 -10.19 8.06 -20.71
CA SER A 152 -9.86 6.75 -20.19
C SER A 152 -8.34 6.57 -20.16
N ILE A 153 -7.77 6.34 -18.98
CA ILE A 153 -6.33 6.21 -18.77
C ILE A 153 -5.97 4.74 -18.51
N LEU A 154 -5.00 4.23 -19.24
CA LEU A 154 -4.41 2.91 -19.04
C LEU A 154 -3.36 2.99 -17.93
N LYS A 155 -3.63 2.37 -16.77
CA LYS A 155 -2.83 2.53 -15.54
C LYS A 155 -1.82 1.42 -15.36
N LEU A 156 -0.54 1.74 -15.56
CA LEU A 156 0.63 0.87 -15.30
C LEU A 156 1.52 1.40 -14.16
N ASN A 157 0.98 2.30 -13.32
CA ASN A 157 1.75 3.08 -12.35
C ASN A 157 1.72 2.52 -10.93
N ILE A 158 0.66 1.85 -10.48
CA ILE A 158 0.48 1.43 -9.08
C ILE A 158 0.36 -0.09 -8.96
N GLY A 159 1.22 -0.68 -8.12
CA GLY A 159 1.15 -2.08 -7.72
C GLY A 159 0.01 -2.36 -6.73
N ASN A 160 -1.22 -2.14 -7.17
CA ASN A 160 -2.44 -2.44 -6.42
C ASN A 160 -3.21 -3.55 -7.15
N PRO A 161 -3.16 -4.83 -6.68
CA PRO A 161 -3.72 -5.95 -7.41
C PRO A 161 -5.24 -5.97 -7.53
N ALA A 162 -5.95 -5.48 -6.50
CA ALA A 162 -7.41 -5.60 -6.41
C ALA A 162 -8.19 -4.98 -7.59
N PRO A 163 -7.86 -3.77 -8.11
CA PRO A 163 -8.53 -3.18 -9.27
C PRO A 163 -8.38 -4.01 -10.56
N PHE A 164 -7.35 -4.86 -10.62
CA PHE A 164 -7.08 -5.73 -11.77
C PHE A 164 -7.72 -7.12 -11.64
N GLY A 165 -8.61 -7.30 -10.65
CA GLY A 165 -9.37 -8.54 -10.47
C GLY A 165 -8.64 -9.64 -9.69
N PHE A 166 -7.51 -9.33 -9.06
CA PHE A 166 -6.90 -10.23 -8.07
C PHE A 166 -7.69 -10.20 -6.77
N ARG A 167 -7.87 -11.37 -6.17
CA ARG A 167 -8.66 -11.53 -4.95
C ARG A 167 -7.85 -12.26 -3.89
N THR A 168 -8.09 -11.90 -2.64
CA THR A 168 -7.62 -12.71 -1.52
C THR A 168 -8.42 -13.99 -1.39
N PRO A 169 -7.89 -15.07 -0.77
CA PRO A 169 -8.65 -16.26 -0.48
C PRO A 169 -9.95 -15.95 0.30
N ASP A 170 -11.05 -16.59 -0.08
CA ASP A 170 -12.37 -16.36 0.54
C ASP A 170 -12.38 -16.66 2.05
N GLU A 171 -11.54 -17.58 2.51
CA GLU A 171 -11.39 -17.90 3.94
C GLU A 171 -10.88 -16.70 4.76
N VAL A 172 -10.00 -15.86 4.20
CA VAL A 172 -9.51 -14.65 4.87
C VAL A 172 -10.63 -13.63 5.01
N VAL A 173 -11.44 -13.44 3.95
CA VAL A 173 -12.60 -12.53 3.98
C VAL A 173 -13.65 -13.02 4.97
N TYR A 174 -13.93 -14.34 4.97
CA TYR A 174 -14.89 -14.95 5.88
C TYR A 174 -14.46 -14.83 7.33
N ASP A 175 -13.18 -15.10 7.61
CA ASP A 175 -12.63 -15.00 8.96
C ASP A 175 -12.71 -13.56 9.49
N MET A 176 -12.30 -12.57 8.71
CA MET A 176 -12.46 -11.16 9.08
C MET A 176 -13.91 -10.83 9.41
N SER A 177 -14.84 -11.21 8.55
CA SER A 177 -16.27 -10.96 8.76
C SER A 177 -16.79 -11.53 10.07
N ARG A 178 -16.32 -12.72 10.45
CA ARG A 178 -16.72 -13.38 11.71
C ARG A 178 -16.13 -12.73 12.94
N GLN A 179 -14.93 -12.13 12.83
CA GLN A 179 -14.20 -11.58 13.96
C GLN A 179 -14.51 -10.10 14.23
N LEU A 180 -15.25 -9.42 13.34
CA LEU A 180 -15.49 -7.96 13.45
C LEU A 180 -16.04 -7.54 14.82
N THR A 181 -16.98 -8.30 15.39
CA THR A 181 -17.57 -8.01 16.71
C THR A 181 -16.59 -8.17 17.87
N SER A 182 -15.47 -8.85 17.65
CA SER A 182 -14.38 -9.00 18.63
C SER A 182 -13.25 -7.98 18.43
N CYS A 183 -13.38 -7.12 17.42
CA CYS A 183 -12.36 -6.15 17.03
C CYS A 183 -12.73 -4.70 17.36
N GLU A 184 -13.76 -4.47 18.19
CA GLU A 184 -14.27 -3.12 18.52
C GLU A 184 -13.35 -2.33 19.46
N GLY A 185 -12.57 -3.03 20.30
CA GLY A 185 -11.64 -2.43 21.25
C GLY A 185 -10.22 -2.26 20.70
N TYR A 186 -9.42 -1.46 21.41
CA TYR A 186 -7.98 -1.38 21.14
C TYR A 186 -7.29 -2.71 21.45
N SER A 187 -6.28 -3.07 20.67
CA SER A 187 -5.36 -4.17 20.99
C SER A 187 -4.13 -3.64 21.75
N ASP A 188 -3.25 -4.56 22.14
CA ASP A 188 -1.88 -4.22 22.56
C ASP A 188 -1.19 -3.36 21.49
N ALA A 189 -0.33 -2.45 21.90
CA ALA A 189 0.37 -1.53 21.01
C ALA A 189 1.27 -2.26 19.98
N LYS A 190 1.83 -3.41 20.36
CA LYS A 190 2.59 -4.27 19.46
C LYS A 190 1.69 -5.07 18.51
N GLY A 191 0.44 -5.28 18.87
CA GLY A 191 -0.57 -6.01 18.09
C GLY A 191 -1.17 -7.20 18.83
N LEU A 192 -2.25 -7.75 18.25
CA LEU A 192 -2.94 -8.93 18.78
C LEU A 192 -1.96 -10.10 18.97
N TYR A 193 -2.11 -10.80 20.10
CA TYR A 193 -1.28 -11.97 20.41
C TYR A 193 -1.34 -13.03 19.31
N SER A 194 -2.52 -13.33 18.77
CA SER A 194 -2.71 -14.31 17.69
C SER A 194 -1.95 -13.92 16.42
N ALA A 195 -1.98 -12.64 16.04
CA ALA A 195 -1.24 -12.12 14.89
C ALA A 195 0.27 -12.23 15.13
N ARG A 196 0.78 -11.72 16.27
CA ARG A 196 2.21 -11.79 16.60
C ARG A 196 2.71 -13.23 16.70
N LYS A 197 1.91 -14.14 17.25
CA LYS A 197 2.24 -15.57 17.33
C LYS A 197 2.37 -16.20 15.94
N ALA A 198 1.44 -15.92 15.05
CA ALA A 198 1.48 -16.41 13.67
C ALA A 198 2.70 -15.86 12.91
N ILE A 199 2.99 -14.57 13.07
CA ILE A 199 4.17 -13.91 12.48
C ILE A 199 5.46 -14.52 13.04
N MET A 200 5.54 -14.77 14.36
CA MET A 200 6.69 -15.41 14.99
C MET A 200 6.99 -16.76 14.35
N GLN A 201 5.98 -17.62 14.24
CA GLN A 201 6.12 -18.94 13.64
C GLN A 201 6.54 -18.85 12.16
N TYR A 202 5.95 -17.94 11.40
CA TYR A 202 6.34 -17.68 10.02
C TYR A 202 7.80 -17.24 9.89
N SER A 203 8.25 -16.35 10.76
CA SER A 203 9.63 -15.87 10.79
C SER A 203 10.62 -16.96 11.19
N GLN A 204 10.24 -17.84 12.12
CA GLN A 204 11.06 -19.01 12.50
C GLN A 204 11.24 -19.98 11.34
N ILE A 205 10.20 -20.21 10.53
CA ILE A 205 10.30 -21.04 9.30
C ILE A 205 11.24 -20.40 8.28
N LYS A 206 11.26 -19.06 8.19
CA LYS A 206 12.20 -18.32 7.35
C LYS A 206 13.63 -18.31 7.91
N GLY A 207 13.87 -18.90 9.07
CA GLY A 207 15.19 -18.99 9.67
C GLY A 207 15.68 -17.71 10.37
N LEU A 208 14.82 -16.74 10.67
CA LEU A 208 15.22 -15.53 11.39
C LEU A 208 15.74 -15.91 12.79
N PRO A 209 16.91 -15.39 13.22
CA PRO A 209 17.51 -15.74 14.51
C PRO A 209 16.83 -14.99 15.67
N ASN A 210 16.77 -15.63 16.82
CA ASN A 210 16.34 -15.02 18.09
C ASN A 210 14.95 -14.37 18.05
N VAL A 211 14.03 -14.90 17.22
CA VAL A 211 12.67 -14.35 17.09
C VAL A 211 11.85 -14.70 18.33
N ASP A 212 11.39 -13.66 19.01
CA ASP A 212 10.46 -13.73 20.13
C ASP A 212 9.22 -12.87 19.87
N ILE A 213 8.09 -13.29 20.44
CA ILE A 213 6.80 -12.59 20.27
C ILE A 213 6.85 -11.14 20.76
N GLU A 214 7.72 -10.84 21.74
CA GLU A 214 7.88 -9.49 22.29
C GLU A 214 8.63 -8.53 21.34
N HIS A 215 9.27 -9.07 20.29
CA HIS A 215 9.99 -8.31 19.29
C HIS A 215 9.26 -8.23 17.94
N ILE A 216 7.94 -8.42 17.96
CA ILE A 216 7.06 -8.36 16.78
C ILE A 216 6.04 -7.23 16.95
N TYR A 217 5.92 -6.39 15.92
CA TYR A 217 5.01 -5.25 15.89
C TYR A 217 4.17 -5.29 14.63
N THR A 218 2.86 -5.15 14.78
CA THR A 218 1.95 -4.97 13.65
C THR A 218 1.78 -3.48 13.33
N GLY A 219 1.51 -3.16 12.07
CA GLY A 219 1.30 -1.78 11.61
C GLY A 219 0.18 -1.66 10.59
N ASN A 220 -0.29 -0.43 10.37
CA ASN A 220 -1.25 -0.10 9.31
C ASN A 220 -0.58 -0.16 7.92
N GLY A 221 -0.07 -1.34 7.58
CA GLY A 221 0.87 -1.60 6.49
C GLY A 221 2.31 -1.31 6.90
N VAL A 222 3.25 -1.81 6.10
CA VAL A 222 4.69 -1.60 6.30
C VAL A 222 5.06 -0.10 6.31
N SER A 223 4.32 0.73 5.58
CA SER A 223 4.58 2.18 5.50
C SER A 223 4.54 2.89 6.85
N GLU A 224 3.64 2.52 7.74
CA GLU A 224 3.60 3.07 9.09
C GLU A 224 4.83 2.65 9.89
N LEU A 225 5.22 1.39 9.79
CA LEU A 225 6.35 0.84 10.52
C LEU A 225 7.69 1.43 10.06
N ILE A 226 7.87 1.68 8.76
CA ILE A 226 9.04 2.39 8.23
C ILE A 226 9.13 3.79 8.85
N ASN A 227 8.03 4.56 8.84
CA ASN A 227 8.02 5.89 9.43
C ASN A 227 8.33 5.87 10.93
N LEU A 228 7.81 4.89 11.64
CA LEU A 228 8.06 4.68 13.07
C LEU A 228 9.54 4.36 13.34
N CYS A 229 10.12 3.45 12.54
CA CYS A 229 11.53 3.09 12.64
C CYS A 229 12.48 4.25 12.35
N MET A 230 12.21 5.02 11.30
CA MET A 230 13.04 6.20 10.97
C MET A 230 12.94 7.27 12.07
N SER A 231 11.73 7.52 12.57
CA SER A 231 11.50 8.48 13.66
C SER A 231 12.18 8.08 14.98
N ALA A 232 12.30 6.77 15.24
CA ALA A 232 12.98 6.27 16.44
C ALA A 232 14.51 6.26 16.32
N LEU A 233 15.07 6.23 15.09
CA LEU A 233 16.50 6.04 14.85
C LEU A 233 17.25 7.34 14.56
N LEU A 234 16.68 8.21 13.73
CA LEU A 234 17.43 9.28 13.07
C LEU A 234 17.31 10.61 13.80
N ASN A 235 18.45 11.23 14.03
CA ASN A 235 18.61 12.64 14.39
C ASN A 235 19.00 13.46 13.16
N ASP A 236 18.98 14.79 13.32
CA ASP A 236 19.38 15.71 12.25
C ASP A 236 20.83 15.43 11.82
N GLY A 237 21.00 15.08 10.56
CA GLY A 237 22.28 14.80 9.93
C GLY A 237 22.80 13.37 10.06
N ASP A 238 22.09 12.46 10.74
CA ASP A 238 22.36 11.02 10.64
C ASP A 238 22.11 10.53 9.21
N GLU A 239 22.84 9.52 8.76
CA GLU A 239 22.76 8.99 7.41
C GLU A 239 22.22 7.55 7.40
N ILE A 240 21.48 7.21 6.34
CA ILE A 240 21.00 5.87 6.08
C ILE A 240 21.23 5.50 4.63
N LEU A 241 21.85 4.33 4.37
CA LEU A 241 22.05 3.81 3.03
C LEU A 241 20.74 3.22 2.52
N ILE A 242 20.30 3.68 1.34
CA ILE A 242 19.06 3.26 0.68
C ILE A 242 19.41 2.88 -0.77
N PRO A 243 18.81 1.82 -1.37
CA PRO A 243 19.09 1.48 -2.75
C PRO A 243 18.67 2.59 -3.74
N SER A 244 19.31 2.63 -4.88
CA SER A 244 18.84 3.38 -6.07
C SER A 244 18.89 2.45 -7.28
N PRO A 245 17.73 2.14 -7.90
CA PRO A 245 16.39 2.68 -7.59
C PRO A 245 15.77 2.06 -6.32
N ASP A 246 14.89 2.82 -5.64
CA ASP A 246 14.21 2.41 -4.42
C ASP A 246 12.68 2.59 -4.47
N TYR A 247 11.99 2.08 -3.45
CA TYR A 247 10.64 2.52 -3.13
C TYR A 247 10.73 3.83 -2.32
N PRO A 248 10.32 4.98 -2.89
CA PRO A 248 10.69 6.33 -2.40
C PRO A 248 10.18 6.65 -0.99
N LEU A 249 9.33 5.80 -0.40
CA LEU A 249 8.88 5.96 0.97
C LEU A 249 10.04 5.91 1.98
N TRP A 250 11.07 5.08 1.73
CA TRP A 250 12.23 4.98 2.59
C TRP A 250 12.98 6.31 2.66
N THR A 251 13.27 6.89 1.50
CA THR A 251 13.88 8.22 1.38
C THR A 251 13.03 9.32 2.02
N ALA A 252 11.71 9.29 1.77
CA ALA A 252 10.79 10.27 2.35
C ALA A 252 10.74 10.19 3.88
N CYS A 253 10.64 8.99 4.45
CA CYS A 253 10.61 8.81 5.90
C CYS A 253 11.93 9.19 6.57
N ALA A 254 13.08 8.84 5.97
CA ALA A 254 14.39 9.25 6.46
C ALA A 254 14.53 10.79 6.50
N THR A 255 14.14 11.46 5.42
CA THR A 255 14.15 12.93 5.32
C THR A 255 13.23 13.59 6.35
N LEU A 256 12.01 13.07 6.53
CA LEU A 256 11.06 13.60 7.51
C LEU A 256 11.55 13.44 8.96
N ALA A 257 12.28 12.37 9.24
CA ALA A 257 12.89 12.13 10.54
C ALA A 257 14.13 13.03 10.82
N GLY A 258 14.59 13.81 9.85
CA GLY A 258 15.77 14.69 9.97
C GLY A 258 17.06 14.03 9.46
N GLY A 259 17.00 12.77 9.06
CA GLY A 259 18.14 12.07 8.49
C GLY A 259 18.37 12.39 7.01
N LYS A 260 19.49 11.92 6.51
CA LYS A 260 19.90 12.02 5.10
C LYS A 260 19.90 10.64 4.46
N ALA A 261 19.09 10.48 3.43
CA ALA A 261 19.16 9.32 2.55
C ALA A 261 20.43 9.39 1.68
N VAL A 262 21.25 8.35 1.73
CA VAL A 262 22.44 8.18 0.91
C VAL A 262 22.18 6.97 0.01
N HIS A 263 21.97 7.24 -1.29
CA HIS A 263 21.60 6.21 -2.24
C HIS A 263 22.83 5.45 -2.76
N TYR A 264 22.84 4.13 -2.60
CA TYR A 264 23.80 3.25 -3.24
C TYR A 264 23.25 2.68 -4.55
N LEU A 265 24.14 2.41 -5.48
CA LEU A 265 23.78 1.89 -6.81
C LEU A 265 23.31 0.44 -6.72
N CYS A 266 22.16 0.15 -7.35
CA CYS A 266 21.81 -1.19 -7.81
C CYS A 266 22.12 -1.24 -9.30
N ASP A 267 23.06 -2.11 -9.71
CA ASP A 267 23.62 -2.11 -11.06
C ASP A 267 22.76 -2.91 -12.04
N GLU A 268 22.26 -2.24 -13.08
CA GLU A 268 21.45 -2.88 -14.13
C GLU A 268 22.20 -4.00 -14.85
N GLU A 269 23.51 -3.82 -15.10
CA GLU A 269 24.33 -4.82 -15.79
C GLU A 269 24.59 -6.06 -14.94
N SER A 270 24.38 -5.95 -13.63
CA SER A 270 24.45 -7.03 -12.63
C SER A 270 23.07 -7.41 -12.11
N ASP A 271 22.05 -7.51 -12.98
CA ASP A 271 20.68 -7.92 -12.61
C ASP A 271 20.04 -7.06 -11.50
N TRP A 272 20.40 -5.79 -11.43
CA TRP A 272 19.95 -4.84 -10.40
C TRP A 272 20.40 -5.20 -8.98
N TYR A 273 21.51 -5.91 -8.83
CA TYR A 273 22.06 -6.20 -7.51
C TYR A 273 22.80 -4.98 -6.94
N PRO A 274 22.79 -4.82 -5.60
CA PRO A 274 23.56 -3.78 -4.92
C PRO A 274 25.05 -3.84 -5.27
N ASP A 275 25.63 -2.71 -5.67
CA ASP A 275 27.07 -2.55 -5.85
C ASP A 275 27.72 -2.38 -4.47
N ILE A 276 28.44 -3.41 -4.04
CA ILE A 276 29.05 -3.49 -2.71
C ILE A 276 30.18 -2.46 -2.54
N ASP A 277 30.92 -2.18 -3.60
CA ASP A 277 32.02 -1.19 -3.56
C ASP A 277 31.45 0.23 -3.46
N ASP A 278 30.38 0.52 -4.19
CA ASP A 278 29.66 1.80 -4.08
C ASP A 278 29.01 1.96 -2.68
N MET A 279 28.43 0.89 -2.12
CA MET A 279 27.91 0.90 -0.75
C MET A 279 29.02 1.25 0.24
N ARG A 280 30.16 0.57 0.15
CA ARG A 280 31.32 0.78 1.01
C ARG A 280 31.84 2.23 0.92
N ALA A 281 31.97 2.76 -0.27
CA ALA A 281 32.46 4.11 -0.51
C ALA A 281 31.53 5.21 0.08
N LYS A 282 30.24 4.89 0.26
CA LYS A 282 29.22 5.82 0.77
C LYS A 282 28.99 5.74 2.28
N ILE A 283 29.56 4.74 2.96
CA ILE A 283 29.47 4.62 4.43
C ILE A 283 30.36 5.70 5.09
N THR A 284 29.78 6.43 6.03
CA THR A 284 30.48 7.44 6.85
C THR A 284 30.25 7.17 8.34
N PRO A 285 30.96 7.84 9.25
CA PRO A 285 30.68 7.75 10.69
C PRO A 285 29.28 8.17 11.12
N LYS A 286 28.51 8.81 10.23
CA LYS A 286 27.11 9.19 10.46
C LYS A 286 26.11 8.16 10.00
N THR A 287 26.56 7.16 9.25
CA THR A 287 25.71 6.08 8.75
C THR A 287 25.23 5.21 9.90
N LYS A 288 23.93 5.03 10.04
CA LYS A 288 23.29 4.22 11.09
C LYS A 288 22.84 2.86 10.61
N ALA A 289 22.38 2.78 9.38
CA ALA A 289 21.75 1.57 8.87
C ALA A 289 21.89 1.42 7.35
N ILE A 290 21.72 0.18 6.91
CA ILE A 290 21.54 -0.21 5.51
C ILE A 290 20.09 -0.62 5.31
N VAL A 291 19.41 -0.06 4.31
CA VAL A 291 18.11 -0.53 3.84
C VAL A 291 18.32 -1.45 2.64
N ILE A 292 17.69 -2.61 2.65
CA ILE A 292 17.52 -3.44 1.46
C ILE A 292 16.04 -3.63 1.16
N ILE A 293 15.69 -3.70 -0.12
CA ILE A 293 14.34 -4.01 -0.60
C ILE A 293 14.48 -5.27 -1.45
N ASN A 294 14.14 -6.41 -0.87
CA ASN A 294 14.34 -7.71 -1.51
C ASN A 294 13.13 -8.62 -1.30
N PRO A 295 12.40 -8.97 -2.36
CA PRO A 295 12.54 -8.53 -3.76
C PRO A 295 12.31 -7.05 -3.98
N ASN A 296 12.99 -6.49 -4.99
CA ASN A 296 13.06 -5.05 -5.21
C ASN A 296 11.83 -4.47 -5.94
N ASN A 297 11.42 -3.32 -5.54
CA ASN A 297 10.54 -2.39 -6.24
C ASN A 297 11.36 -1.11 -6.51
N PRO A 298 11.67 -0.76 -7.78
CA PRO A 298 10.87 -1.02 -8.98
C PRO A 298 11.38 -2.13 -9.92
N THR A 299 12.51 -2.76 -9.67
CA THR A 299 13.21 -3.58 -10.68
C THR A 299 12.68 -5.01 -10.80
N GLY A 300 12.10 -5.55 -9.72
CA GLY A 300 11.74 -6.96 -9.64
C GLY A 300 12.93 -7.90 -9.39
N ALA A 301 14.09 -7.35 -9.04
CA ALA A 301 15.27 -8.14 -8.68
C ALA A 301 15.05 -8.96 -7.41
N LEU A 302 15.64 -10.14 -7.37
CA LEU A 302 15.73 -11.02 -6.20
C LEU A 302 17.21 -11.27 -5.91
N TYR A 303 17.70 -10.79 -4.78
CA TYR A 303 19.11 -10.86 -4.47
C TYR A 303 19.50 -12.29 -4.04
N PRO A 304 20.55 -12.87 -4.66
CA PRO A 304 21.06 -14.18 -4.28
C PRO A 304 21.84 -14.11 -2.96
N ARG A 305 22.03 -15.28 -2.34
CA ARG A 305 22.70 -15.44 -1.05
C ARG A 305 24.05 -14.73 -1.00
N GLU A 306 24.85 -14.86 -2.06
CA GLU A 306 26.21 -14.32 -2.10
C GLU A 306 26.24 -12.78 -2.04
N VAL A 307 25.21 -12.12 -2.57
CA VAL A 307 25.04 -10.66 -2.45
C VAL A 307 24.59 -10.28 -1.04
N LEU A 308 23.65 -11.05 -0.48
CA LEU A 308 23.17 -10.82 0.89
C LEU A 308 24.30 -11.00 1.93
N GLU A 309 25.13 -12.02 1.80
CA GLU A 309 26.28 -12.26 2.67
C GLU A 309 27.28 -11.10 2.63
N LYS A 310 27.59 -10.54 1.45
CA LYS A 310 28.46 -9.36 1.31
C LYS A 310 27.87 -8.12 2.01
N ILE A 311 26.55 -7.94 1.96
CA ILE A 311 25.87 -6.83 2.66
C ILE A 311 25.95 -7.05 4.18
N VAL A 312 25.77 -8.28 4.65
CA VAL A 312 25.93 -8.62 6.08
C VAL A 312 27.36 -8.36 6.54
N ASP A 313 28.36 -8.70 5.73
CA ASP A 313 29.77 -8.44 6.06
C ASP A 313 30.06 -6.93 6.14
N LEU A 314 29.49 -6.09 5.25
CA LEU A 314 29.57 -4.64 5.39
C LEU A 314 28.91 -4.17 6.69
N ALA A 315 27.74 -4.69 7.03
CA ALA A 315 27.05 -4.30 8.26
C ALA A 315 27.87 -4.66 9.52
N ARG A 316 28.55 -5.81 9.51
CA ARG A 316 29.47 -6.22 10.59
C ARG A 316 30.68 -5.31 10.69
N GLU A 317 31.34 -5.04 9.56
CA GLU A 317 32.56 -4.23 9.49
C GLU A 317 32.32 -2.80 10.02
N PHE A 318 31.21 -2.19 9.61
CA PHE A 318 30.87 -0.83 9.98
C PHE A 318 29.89 -0.71 11.16
N GLN A 319 29.53 -1.84 11.81
CA GLN A 319 28.61 -1.90 12.94
C GLN A 319 27.24 -1.25 12.65
N LEU A 320 26.70 -1.51 11.48
CA LEU A 320 25.42 -0.98 11.02
C LEU A 320 24.30 -1.99 11.30
N MET A 321 23.09 -1.48 11.55
CA MET A 321 21.89 -2.30 11.53
C MET A 321 21.34 -2.45 10.11
N ILE A 322 20.48 -3.47 9.91
CA ILE A 322 19.87 -3.73 8.59
C ILE A 322 18.35 -3.59 8.71
N PHE A 323 17.77 -2.81 7.81
CA PHE A 323 16.35 -2.78 7.50
C PHE A 323 16.09 -3.59 6.24
N SER A 324 15.27 -4.65 6.32
CA SER A 324 14.94 -5.51 5.18
C SER A 324 13.44 -5.43 4.87
N ASP A 325 13.10 -4.82 3.72
CA ASP A 325 11.73 -4.80 3.20
C ASP A 325 11.51 -6.05 2.34
N GLU A 326 10.75 -7.01 2.89
CA GLU A 326 10.49 -8.32 2.29
C GLU A 326 9.02 -8.49 1.87
N ILE A 327 8.34 -7.39 1.55
CA ILE A 327 6.89 -7.40 1.25
C ILE A 327 6.53 -8.26 0.03
N TYR A 328 7.51 -8.58 -0.85
CA TYR A 328 7.33 -9.40 -2.05
C TYR A 328 7.89 -10.82 -1.90
N ASP A 329 8.24 -11.27 -0.71
CA ASP A 329 8.93 -12.54 -0.43
C ASP A 329 8.27 -13.81 -1.02
N ARG A 330 6.96 -13.78 -1.28
CA ARG A 330 6.18 -14.88 -1.88
C ARG A 330 5.92 -14.71 -3.37
N LEU A 331 6.39 -13.64 -3.98
CA LEU A 331 6.20 -13.31 -5.39
C LEU A 331 7.48 -13.57 -6.19
N CYS A 332 8.04 -14.77 -6.08
CA CYS A 332 9.23 -15.20 -6.81
C CYS A 332 8.86 -16.11 -7.97
N PHE A 333 9.56 -15.97 -9.10
CA PHE A 333 9.32 -16.72 -10.33
C PHE A 333 10.34 -17.82 -10.55
N ASP A 334 10.08 -18.68 -11.54
CA ASP A 334 11.01 -19.67 -12.08
C ASP A 334 11.57 -20.65 -11.02
N GLY A 335 10.78 -20.91 -9.96
CA GLY A 335 11.18 -21.78 -8.86
C GLY A 335 12.18 -21.16 -7.87
N LEU A 336 12.55 -19.90 -8.08
CA LEU A 336 13.41 -19.16 -7.16
C LEU A 336 12.71 -18.96 -5.81
N LYS A 337 13.49 -18.88 -4.75
CA LYS A 337 13.00 -18.68 -3.39
C LYS A 337 13.67 -17.48 -2.76
N HIS A 338 12.87 -16.67 -2.09
CA HIS A 338 13.38 -15.58 -1.28
C HIS A 338 14.10 -16.12 -0.05
N GLU A 339 15.28 -15.56 0.24
CA GLU A 339 16.01 -15.76 1.49
C GLU A 339 16.04 -14.45 2.27
N SER A 340 15.68 -14.49 3.55
CA SER A 340 15.74 -13.32 4.41
C SER A 340 17.19 -13.03 4.79
N ILE A 341 17.67 -11.80 4.62
CA ILE A 341 19.01 -11.41 5.03
C ILE A 341 19.23 -11.61 6.53
N ALA A 342 18.19 -11.46 7.34
CA ALA A 342 18.28 -11.67 8.77
C ALA A 342 18.66 -13.11 9.13
N SER A 343 18.34 -14.12 8.31
CA SER A 343 18.74 -15.52 8.52
C SER A 343 20.25 -15.72 8.40
N LEU A 344 20.95 -14.83 7.70
CA LEU A 344 22.40 -14.84 7.48
C LEU A 344 23.17 -14.00 8.51
N ALA A 345 22.47 -13.24 9.34
CA ALA A 345 23.00 -12.18 10.19
C ALA A 345 22.63 -12.35 11.68
N PRO A 346 22.94 -13.50 12.33
CA PRO A 346 22.52 -13.74 13.72
C PRO A 346 23.18 -12.80 14.75
N ASP A 347 24.25 -12.15 14.38
CA ASP A 347 25.08 -11.24 15.18
C ASP A 347 24.84 -9.76 14.83
N VAL A 348 24.09 -9.45 13.78
CA VAL A 348 23.71 -8.10 13.37
C VAL A 348 22.26 -7.82 13.79
N PHE A 349 21.97 -6.63 14.30
CA PHE A 349 20.58 -6.25 14.55
C PHE A 349 19.84 -6.00 13.24
N CYS A 350 18.76 -6.74 13.03
CA CYS A 350 17.94 -6.67 11.83
C CYS A 350 16.49 -6.32 12.16
N VAL A 351 15.88 -5.50 11.34
CA VAL A 351 14.44 -5.22 11.33
C VAL A 351 13.88 -5.71 9.99
N THR A 352 13.11 -6.78 10.02
CA THR A 352 12.52 -7.39 8.82
C THR A 352 11.05 -6.99 8.69
N PHE A 353 10.68 -6.37 7.58
CA PHE A 353 9.32 -5.95 7.27
C PHE A 353 8.65 -6.89 6.30
N SER A 354 7.39 -7.19 6.53
CA SER A 354 6.53 -7.93 5.60
C SER A 354 5.05 -7.61 5.86
N GLY A 355 4.14 -8.22 5.11
CA GLY A 355 2.71 -7.98 5.25
C GLY A 355 1.87 -8.71 4.23
N LEU A 356 0.55 -8.54 4.29
CA LEU A 356 -0.39 -9.25 3.42
C LEU A 356 -0.75 -8.47 2.15
N SER A 357 -0.26 -7.23 2.02
CA SER A 357 -0.65 -6.33 0.92
C SER A 357 -0.42 -6.93 -0.46
N LYS A 358 0.67 -7.68 -0.64
CA LYS A 358 1.12 -8.23 -1.93
C LYS A 358 0.92 -9.73 -2.00
N SER A 359 1.34 -10.46 -0.98
CA SER A 359 1.20 -11.92 -0.92
C SER A 359 -0.26 -12.40 -0.91
N HIS A 360 -1.18 -11.62 -0.35
CA HIS A 360 -2.62 -11.95 -0.26
C HIS A 360 -3.52 -11.00 -1.04
N MET A 361 -2.94 -10.10 -1.88
CA MET A 361 -3.68 -9.14 -2.72
C MET A 361 -4.62 -8.18 -1.96
N ILE A 362 -4.34 -7.90 -0.67
CA ILE A 362 -5.19 -7.11 0.24
C ILE A 362 -4.55 -5.82 0.71
N ALA A 363 -3.91 -5.09 -0.20
CA ALA A 363 -3.26 -3.81 0.13
C ALA A 363 -4.19 -2.81 0.86
N GLY A 364 -5.50 -2.88 0.60
CA GLY A 364 -6.51 -2.03 1.24
C GLY A 364 -6.85 -2.39 2.68
N TYR A 365 -6.54 -3.60 3.16
CA TYR A 365 -6.78 -3.99 4.55
C TYR A 365 -5.79 -3.37 5.52
N ARG A 366 -4.67 -2.85 5.02
CA ARG A 366 -3.65 -2.14 5.79
C ARG A 366 -3.08 -2.97 6.94
N ILE A 367 -2.51 -4.13 6.64
CA ILE A 367 -1.80 -4.96 7.61
C ILE A 367 -0.38 -5.25 7.13
N GLY A 368 0.58 -4.91 7.95
CA GLY A 368 1.98 -5.26 7.85
C GLY A 368 2.56 -5.50 9.24
N TRP A 369 3.76 -5.97 9.28
CA TRP A 369 4.51 -6.21 10.52
C TRP A 369 6.00 -5.97 10.34
N MET A 370 6.68 -5.76 11.46
CA MET A 370 8.12 -5.84 11.56
C MET A 370 8.53 -6.83 12.64
N VAL A 371 9.65 -7.49 12.40
CA VAL A 371 10.28 -8.47 13.28
C VAL A 371 11.68 -7.99 13.60
N LEU A 372 11.98 -7.78 14.87
CA LEU A 372 13.31 -7.45 15.36
C LEU A 372 14.04 -8.74 15.68
N SER A 373 15.25 -8.92 15.15
CA SER A 373 16.01 -10.16 15.27
C SER A 373 17.52 -9.92 15.33
N GLY A 374 18.28 -10.98 15.51
CA GLY A 374 19.74 -10.92 15.60
C GLY A 374 20.23 -10.36 16.94
N ASN A 375 21.13 -9.38 16.92
CA ASN A 375 21.75 -8.82 18.14
C ASN A 375 20.86 -7.75 18.81
N LEU A 376 19.81 -8.20 19.48
CA LEU A 376 18.87 -7.34 20.20
C LEU A 376 19.53 -6.51 21.32
N ASN A 377 20.63 -7.02 21.91
CA ASN A 377 21.32 -6.32 22.99
C ASN A 377 21.96 -5.00 22.55
N ALA A 378 22.42 -4.93 21.31
CA ALA A 378 23.00 -3.72 20.75
C ALA A 378 21.96 -2.60 20.49
N ALA A 379 20.68 -2.95 20.46
CA ALA A 379 19.60 -2.04 20.06
C ALA A 379 18.54 -1.78 21.15
N ARG A 380 18.87 -2.02 22.44
CA ARG A 380 17.90 -1.92 23.55
C ARG A 380 17.22 -0.55 23.61
N ASP A 381 17.99 0.52 23.56
CA ASP A 381 17.48 1.90 23.61
C ASP A 381 16.62 2.23 22.38
N TYR A 382 17.04 1.79 21.20
CA TYR A 382 16.26 1.91 19.97
C TYR A 382 14.91 1.16 20.05
N ILE A 383 14.93 -0.06 20.62
CA ILE A 383 13.71 -0.85 20.85
C ILE A 383 12.77 -0.14 21.83
N GLU A 384 13.32 0.54 22.84
CA GLU A 384 12.52 1.37 23.75
C GLU A 384 11.86 2.54 23.01
N GLY A 385 12.60 3.23 22.13
CA GLY A 385 12.05 4.26 21.24
C GLY A 385 10.91 3.75 20.36
N ILE A 386 11.05 2.56 19.77
CA ILE A 386 9.98 1.89 19.02
C ILE A 386 8.76 1.62 19.91
N ASN A 387 8.95 1.14 21.13
CA ASN A 387 7.87 0.91 22.08
C ASN A 387 7.13 2.22 22.44
N MET A 388 7.86 3.29 22.70
CA MET A 388 7.27 4.60 22.99
C MET A 388 6.38 5.08 21.83
N LEU A 389 6.87 5.05 20.61
CA LEU A 389 6.11 5.48 19.43
C LEU A 389 4.93 4.56 19.13
N SER A 390 5.07 3.25 19.35
CA SER A 390 3.98 2.29 19.22
C SER A 390 2.88 2.55 20.24
N ASN A 391 3.24 2.86 21.49
CA ASN A 391 2.30 3.22 22.54
C ASN A 391 1.58 4.55 22.24
N MET A 392 2.28 5.56 21.70
CA MET A 392 1.68 6.83 21.30
C MET A 392 0.62 6.65 20.20
N ARG A 393 0.82 5.70 19.30
CA ARG A 393 -0.14 5.34 18.26
C ARG A 393 -1.34 4.55 18.79
N LEU A 394 -1.29 3.96 19.96
CA LEU A 394 -2.21 3.00 20.60
C LEU A 394 -2.09 1.60 19.99
N CYS A 395 -2.69 1.34 18.83
CA CYS A 395 -2.55 0.05 18.11
C CYS A 395 -2.75 0.24 16.61
N SER A 396 -2.41 -0.79 15.83
CA SER A 396 -2.77 -0.84 14.41
C SER A 396 -4.20 -1.36 14.22
N ASN A 397 -4.67 -1.39 12.99
CA ASN A 397 -6.00 -1.82 12.57
C ASN A 397 -6.34 -3.23 13.10
N VAL A 398 -7.17 -3.33 14.14
CA VAL A 398 -7.50 -4.58 14.83
C VAL A 398 -8.21 -5.58 13.91
N PRO A 399 -9.24 -5.20 13.10
CA PRO A 399 -9.84 -6.11 12.14
C PRO A 399 -8.84 -6.75 11.17
N ALA A 400 -7.85 -5.98 10.71
CA ALA A 400 -6.84 -6.51 9.81
C ALA A 400 -5.81 -7.42 10.52
N GLN A 401 -5.54 -7.18 11.79
CA GLN A 401 -4.69 -8.07 12.59
C GLN A 401 -5.35 -9.43 12.83
N SER A 402 -6.67 -9.47 13.00
CA SER A 402 -7.40 -10.69 13.35
C SER A 402 -7.25 -11.80 12.31
N ILE A 403 -7.03 -11.44 11.04
CA ILE A 403 -6.92 -12.42 9.94
C ILE A 403 -5.47 -12.87 9.63
N VAL A 404 -4.48 -12.37 10.34
CA VAL A 404 -3.07 -12.69 10.03
C VAL A 404 -2.79 -14.17 10.16
N GLN A 405 -3.32 -14.82 11.18
CA GLN A 405 -3.15 -16.26 11.37
C GLN A 405 -3.76 -17.06 10.21
N THR A 406 -5.00 -16.77 9.84
CA THR A 406 -5.69 -17.44 8.72
C THR A 406 -4.97 -17.20 7.39
N ALA A 407 -4.51 -15.98 7.15
CA ALA A 407 -3.78 -15.64 5.93
C ALA A 407 -2.43 -16.37 5.84
N LEU A 408 -1.64 -16.39 6.91
CA LEU A 408 -0.30 -16.99 6.88
C LEU A 408 -0.32 -18.51 6.77
N TRP A 409 -1.33 -19.18 7.35
CA TRP A 409 -1.42 -20.63 7.44
C TRP A 409 -2.51 -21.26 6.55
N GLY A 410 -3.35 -20.44 5.92
CA GLY A 410 -4.37 -20.88 4.99
C GLY A 410 -3.85 -21.05 3.56
N HIS A 411 -4.77 -21.04 2.61
CA HIS A 411 -4.45 -21.19 1.19
C HIS A 411 -3.62 -20.02 0.65
N GLN A 412 -2.50 -20.32 0.02
CA GLN A 412 -1.57 -19.34 -0.56
C GLN A 412 -1.86 -19.15 -2.06
N SER A 413 -2.90 -18.39 -2.38
CA SER A 413 -3.32 -18.16 -3.78
C SER A 413 -2.23 -17.56 -4.67
N VAL A 414 -1.28 -16.82 -4.07
CA VAL A 414 -0.16 -16.20 -4.80
C VAL A 414 0.71 -17.23 -5.52
N GLU A 415 0.86 -18.44 -4.97
CA GLU A 415 1.67 -19.51 -5.55
C GLU A 415 1.18 -19.91 -6.95
N SER A 416 -0.14 -19.89 -7.17
CA SER A 416 -0.73 -20.17 -8.47
C SER A 416 -0.50 -19.07 -9.51
N TYR A 417 -0.16 -17.86 -9.10
CA TYR A 417 0.04 -16.73 -10.01
C TYR A 417 1.48 -16.64 -10.56
N VAL A 418 2.45 -17.19 -9.83
CA VAL A 418 3.89 -17.00 -10.11
C VAL A 418 4.56 -18.20 -10.79
N VAL A 419 3.81 -19.25 -11.12
CA VAL A 419 4.28 -20.44 -11.82
C VAL A 419 3.90 -20.39 -13.30
N PRO A 420 4.57 -21.17 -14.19
CA PRO A 420 4.17 -21.27 -15.59
C PRO A 420 2.67 -21.57 -15.77
N GLY A 421 2.01 -20.80 -16.64
CA GLY A 421 0.54 -20.82 -16.79
C GLY A 421 -0.21 -19.95 -15.77
N GLY A 422 0.45 -19.46 -14.73
CA GLY A 422 -0.12 -18.52 -13.77
C GLY A 422 -0.21 -17.10 -14.34
N ARG A 423 -1.23 -16.36 -13.94
CA ARG A 423 -1.56 -15.07 -14.54
C ARG A 423 -0.40 -14.06 -14.49
N VAL A 424 0.26 -13.90 -13.35
CA VAL A 424 1.34 -12.92 -13.19
C VAL A 424 2.59 -13.39 -13.95
N TYR A 425 2.83 -14.71 -13.97
CA TYR A 425 3.91 -15.31 -14.73
C TYR A 425 3.77 -14.99 -16.23
N GLU A 426 2.62 -15.29 -16.83
CA GLU A 426 2.37 -15.06 -18.26
C GLU A 426 2.42 -13.56 -18.61
N GLN A 427 1.95 -12.70 -17.72
CA GLN A 427 2.02 -11.25 -17.88
C GLN A 427 3.47 -10.74 -17.85
N ARG A 428 4.31 -11.29 -16.95
CA ARG A 428 5.75 -10.99 -16.91
C ARG A 428 6.45 -11.39 -18.22
N GLU A 429 6.25 -12.62 -18.67
CA GLU A 429 6.87 -13.13 -19.90
C GLU A 429 6.49 -12.27 -21.11
N TYR A 430 5.21 -11.95 -21.22
CA TYR A 430 4.71 -11.09 -22.29
C TYR A 430 5.35 -9.69 -22.26
N ILE A 431 5.33 -9.02 -21.11
CA ILE A 431 5.85 -7.65 -20.97
C ILE A 431 7.37 -7.62 -21.21
N TYR A 432 8.12 -8.55 -20.62
CA TYR A 432 9.56 -8.63 -20.78
C TYR A 432 9.94 -8.79 -22.27
N LYS A 433 9.31 -9.74 -22.95
CA LYS A 433 9.56 -9.94 -24.38
C LYS A 433 9.20 -8.69 -25.19
N THR A 434 7.99 -8.17 -25.01
CA THR A 434 7.49 -7.08 -25.85
C THR A 434 8.26 -5.78 -25.64
N LEU A 435 8.70 -5.47 -24.43
CA LEU A 435 9.53 -4.29 -24.17
C LEU A 435 10.88 -4.41 -24.90
N ASN A 436 11.53 -5.58 -24.85
CA ASN A 436 12.80 -5.80 -25.54
C ASN A 436 12.66 -5.89 -27.10
N ASP A 437 11.45 -6.13 -27.60
CA ASP A 437 11.15 -6.09 -29.04
C ASP A 437 10.96 -4.63 -29.54
N ILE A 438 10.81 -3.63 -28.66
CA ILE A 438 10.67 -2.21 -29.04
C ILE A 438 12.06 -1.61 -29.28
N PRO A 439 12.39 -1.12 -30.49
CA PRO A 439 13.71 -0.58 -30.79
C PRO A 439 14.05 0.65 -29.94
N GLY A 440 15.11 0.56 -29.10
CA GLY A 440 15.57 1.59 -28.20
C GLY A 440 14.99 1.48 -26.78
N ILE A 441 14.30 0.37 -26.48
CA ILE A 441 13.98 -0.03 -25.11
C ILE A 441 14.69 -1.36 -24.82
N SER A 442 15.21 -1.49 -23.62
CA SER A 442 15.74 -2.73 -23.07
C SER A 442 15.29 -2.91 -21.63
N ALA A 443 15.23 -4.14 -21.15
CA ALA A 443 14.85 -4.42 -19.76
C ALA A 443 15.50 -5.70 -19.28
N VAL A 444 15.89 -5.72 -18.01
CA VAL A 444 16.30 -6.93 -17.29
C VAL A 444 15.03 -7.72 -16.91
N LYS A 445 15.09 -9.04 -17.00
CA LYS A 445 13.95 -9.90 -16.66
C LYS A 445 13.71 -9.90 -15.15
N PRO A 446 12.51 -9.54 -14.67
CA PRO A 446 12.21 -9.58 -13.25
C PRO A 446 12.20 -11.02 -12.70
N ASN A 447 12.87 -11.26 -11.59
CA ASN A 447 12.88 -12.54 -10.88
C ASN A 447 11.79 -12.63 -9.81
N ALA A 448 11.18 -11.48 -9.44
CA ALA A 448 10.14 -11.41 -8.42
C ALA A 448 9.24 -10.18 -8.57
N ALA A 449 8.28 -10.03 -7.66
CA ALA A 449 7.29 -8.95 -7.59
C ALA A 449 6.37 -8.92 -8.83
N PHE A 450 5.92 -7.75 -9.25
CA PHE A 450 5.10 -7.55 -10.47
C PHE A 450 5.44 -6.21 -11.15
N TYR A 451 6.74 -5.92 -11.16
CA TYR A 451 7.34 -4.72 -11.75
C TYR A 451 8.44 -5.09 -12.72
N ILE A 452 8.61 -4.25 -13.73
CA ILE A 452 9.77 -4.23 -14.60
C ILE A 452 10.21 -2.79 -14.79
N PHE A 453 11.52 -2.55 -14.91
CA PHE A 453 12.13 -1.23 -14.94
C PHE A 453 12.96 -1.05 -16.21
N PRO A 454 12.30 -0.80 -17.38
CA PRO A 454 12.95 -0.72 -18.66
C PRO A 454 13.76 0.57 -18.81
N LYS A 455 14.86 0.44 -19.57
CA LYS A 455 15.75 1.50 -20.01
C LYS A 455 15.35 2.04 -21.37
N ILE A 456 15.53 3.36 -21.55
CA ILE A 456 15.31 4.07 -22.81
C ILE A 456 16.66 4.50 -23.38
N ASP A 457 16.91 4.29 -24.66
CA ASP A 457 18.05 4.88 -25.36
C ASP A 457 17.89 6.41 -25.43
N ILE A 458 18.52 7.11 -24.50
CA ILE A 458 18.44 8.57 -24.37
C ILE A 458 18.94 9.30 -25.61
N LYS A 459 19.92 8.75 -26.34
CA LYS A 459 20.47 9.39 -27.55
C LYS A 459 19.49 9.26 -28.71
N ARG A 460 18.89 8.09 -28.88
CA ARG A 460 17.92 7.83 -29.93
C ARG A 460 16.69 8.74 -29.81
N PHE A 461 16.18 8.91 -28.58
CA PHE A 461 14.95 9.65 -28.32
C PHE A 461 15.16 11.06 -27.80
N ASN A 462 16.42 11.51 -27.70
CA ASN A 462 16.81 12.83 -27.17
C ASN A 462 16.25 13.08 -25.75
N ILE A 463 16.25 12.04 -24.90
CA ILE A 463 15.69 12.16 -23.52
C ILE A 463 16.65 12.99 -22.66
N THR A 464 16.12 14.04 -22.09
CA THR A 464 16.79 14.91 -21.11
C THR A 464 16.05 14.95 -19.78
N ASN A 465 14.76 14.56 -19.78
CA ASN A 465 13.87 14.57 -18.63
C ASN A 465 12.86 13.40 -18.73
N ASP A 466 12.99 12.42 -17.87
CA ASP A 466 12.15 11.22 -17.85
C ASP A 466 10.72 11.50 -17.35
N GLU A 467 10.51 12.51 -16.49
CA GLU A 467 9.16 12.97 -16.12
C GLU A 467 8.43 13.55 -17.33
N GLN A 468 9.12 14.37 -18.13
CA GLN A 468 8.53 14.92 -19.37
C GLN A 468 8.19 13.79 -20.36
N PHE A 469 9.06 12.77 -20.50
CA PHE A 469 8.75 11.59 -21.29
C PHE A 469 7.44 10.92 -20.83
N ALA A 470 7.29 10.71 -19.52
CA ALA A 470 6.08 10.11 -18.94
C ALA A 470 4.83 10.97 -19.19
N LEU A 471 4.96 12.30 -19.08
CA LEU A 471 3.88 13.26 -19.38
C LEU A 471 3.48 13.24 -20.84
N ASP A 472 4.43 13.18 -21.78
CA ASP A 472 4.17 13.16 -23.21
C ASP A 472 3.46 11.84 -23.62
N LEU A 473 3.94 10.72 -23.10
CA LEU A 473 3.29 9.41 -23.29
C LEU A 473 1.84 9.42 -22.73
N LEU A 474 1.64 9.99 -21.54
CA LEU A 474 0.31 10.13 -20.95
C LEU A 474 -0.62 10.98 -21.81
N LYS A 475 -0.15 12.15 -22.27
CA LYS A 475 -0.96 13.07 -23.08
C LYS A 475 -1.33 12.49 -24.43
N GLU A 476 -0.38 11.82 -25.11
CA GLU A 476 -0.61 11.28 -26.43
C GLU A 476 -1.35 9.95 -26.40
N LYS A 477 -0.86 8.97 -25.64
CA LYS A 477 -1.35 7.58 -25.68
C LYS A 477 -2.27 7.20 -24.53
N LYS A 478 -2.47 8.08 -23.55
CA LYS A 478 -3.29 7.83 -22.34
C LYS A 478 -2.76 6.66 -21.52
N ILE A 479 -1.44 6.48 -21.47
CA ILE A 479 -0.76 5.50 -20.63
C ILE A 479 -0.13 6.22 -19.46
N LEU A 480 -0.47 5.79 -18.24
CA LEU A 480 0.11 6.29 -16.99
C LEU A 480 1.14 5.30 -16.47
N LEU A 481 2.39 5.71 -16.44
CA LEU A 481 3.50 5.00 -15.80
C LEU A 481 4.27 5.97 -14.89
N ILE A 482 5.28 5.48 -14.17
CA ILE A 482 6.14 6.32 -13.32
C ILE A 482 7.55 6.33 -13.91
N HIS A 483 8.11 7.51 -14.06
CA HIS A 483 9.47 7.75 -14.52
C HIS A 483 10.52 7.28 -13.51
N GLY A 484 11.75 7.07 -13.93
CA GLY A 484 12.85 6.56 -13.11
C GLY A 484 13.20 7.46 -11.94
N GLY A 485 13.21 8.78 -12.15
CA GLY A 485 13.43 9.77 -11.10
C GLY A 485 12.46 9.64 -9.92
N GLY A 486 11.22 9.19 -10.16
CA GLY A 486 10.24 8.90 -9.11
C GLY A 486 10.60 7.70 -8.21
N PHE A 487 11.67 6.98 -8.52
CA PHE A 487 12.29 5.91 -7.71
C PHE A 487 13.72 6.27 -7.28
N ASN A 488 14.05 7.56 -7.24
CA ASN A 488 15.39 8.06 -6.92
C ASN A 488 16.49 7.55 -7.85
N TRP A 489 16.15 7.12 -9.06
CA TRP A 489 17.11 6.80 -10.09
C TRP A 489 17.72 8.09 -10.65
N GLN A 490 19.05 8.10 -10.83
CA GLN A 490 19.78 9.35 -11.09
C GLN A 490 19.87 9.71 -12.58
N GLN A 491 19.60 8.75 -13.48
CA GLN A 491 19.65 8.98 -14.91
C GLN A 491 18.23 9.12 -15.47
N PRO A 492 17.99 9.99 -16.46
CA PRO A 492 16.65 10.18 -17.04
C PRO A 492 16.32 9.13 -18.09
N ASP A 493 16.69 7.87 -17.86
CA ASP A 493 16.68 6.81 -18.86
C ASP A 493 15.82 5.59 -18.50
N HIS A 494 15.05 5.64 -17.42
CA HIS A 494 14.21 4.51 -16.99
C HIS A 494 12.78 4.92 -16.70
N PHE A 495 11.89 3.92 -16.70
CA PHE A 495 10.52 4.03 -16.19
C PHE A 495 10.05 2.69 -15.65
N ARG A 496 9.06 2.71 -14.76
CA ARG A 496 8.50 1.47 -14.21
C ARG A 496 7.19 1.10 -14.88
N VAL A 497 7.06 -0.18 -15.26
CA VAL A 497 5.80 -0.79 -15.69
C VAL A 497 5.30 -1.79 -14.65
N VAL A 498 4.02 -1.66 -14.27
CA VAL A 498 3.29 -2.64 -13.46
C VAL A 498 2.53 -3.57 -14.40
N TYR A 499 2.81 -4.87 -14.36
CA TYR A 499 2.17 -5.84 -15.27
C TYR A 499 1.00 -6.62 -14.64
N LEU A 500 0.21 -5.95 -13.78
CA LEU A 500 -1.02 -6.50 -13.17
C LEU A 500 -2.30 -6.41 -14.03
N PRO A 501 -2.46 -5.45 -14.96
CA PRO A 501 -3.65 -5.40 -15.83
C PRO A 501 -3.87 -6.70 -16.60
N GLN A 502 -5.10 -6.96 -17.06
CA GLN A 502 -5.42 -8.12 -17.87
C GLN A 502 -4.57 -8.14 -19.16
N MET A 503 -4.35 -9.32 -19.72
CA MET A 503 -3.45 -9.52 -20.86
C MET A 503 -3.85 -8.70 -22.10
N ASP A 504 -5.15 -8.53 -22.34
CA ASP A 504 -5.68 -7.69 -23.42
C ASP A 504 -5.33 -6.22 -23.24
N VAL A 505 -5.46 -5.70 -22.00
CA VAL A 505 -5.07 -4.34 -21.65
C VAL A 505 -3.55 -4.16 -21.79
N LEU A 506 -2.76 -5.14 -21.34
CA LEU A 506 -1.29 -5.09 -21.52
C LEU A 506 -0.89 -5.08 -23.00
N LYS A 507 -1.57 -5.86 -23.85
CA LYS A 507 -1.36 -5.85 -25.30
C LYS A 507 -1.69 -4.49 -25.91
N GLU A 508 -2.79 -3.88 -25.50
CA GLU A 508 -3.14 -2.53 -25.92
C GLU A 508 -2.09 -1.51 -25.48
N CYS A 509 -1.65 -1.56 -24.22
CA CYS A 509 -0.63 -0.66 -23.69
C CYS A 509 0.69 -0.78 -24.46
N MET A 510 1.16 -2.01 -24.69
CA MET A 510 2.44 -2.23 -25.39
C MET A 510 2.37 -1.84 -26.86
N GLY A 511 1.24 -2.09 -27.54
CA GLY A 511 1.02 -1.61 -28.90
C GLY A 511 1.08 -0.08 -28.99
N LYS A 512 0.41 0.62 -28.08
CA LYS A 512 0.44 2.08 -28.01
C LYS A 512 1.82 2.63 -27.63
N LEU A 513 2.55 1.96 -26.73
CA LEU A 513 3.92 2.33 -26.38
C LEU A 513 4.85 2.16 -27.56
N SER A 514 4.77 1.03 -28.27
CA SER A 514 5.56 0.77 -29.48
C SER A 514 5.30 1.80 -30.58
N ASP A 515 4.03 2.16 -30.81
CA ASP A 515 3.64 3.20 -31.75
C ASP A 515 4.21 4.57 -31.35
N PHE A 516 4.09 4.95 -30.06
CA PHE A 516 4.68 6.18 -29.53
C PHE A 516 6.20 6.21 -29.75
N MET A 517 6.92 5.16 -29.36
CA MET A 517 8.37 5.07 -29.51
C MET A 517 8.85 5.08 -30.97
N SER A 518 7.97 4.74 -31.92
CA SER A 518 8.33 4.74 -33.34
C SER A 518 8.62 6.14 -33.93
N HIS A 519 8.02 7.18 -33.33
CA HIS A 519 8.12 8.55 -33.84
C HIS A 519 8.51 9.58 -32.75
N TYR A 520 8.52 9.17 -31.47
CA TYR A 520 8.82 10.08 -30.38
C TYR A 520 10.26 10.56 -30.39
N ARG A 521 10.42 11.84 -30.10
CA ARG A 521 11.69 12.47 -29.79
C ARG A 521 11.39 13.62 -28.84
N GLN A 522 12.05 13.67 -27.68
CA GLN A 522 11.86 14.75 -26.73
C GLN A 522 12.36 16.06 -27.32
N ALA A 523 11.57 17.14 -27.16
CA ALA A 523 11.85 18.46 -27.71
C ALA A 523 13.06 19.16 -27.04
#